data_39d519508cebc7111f5f9d2d6d442a1d
#
_entry.id   39d519508cebc7111f5f9d2d6d442a1d
#
_cell.length_a   1.000
_cell.length_b   1.000
_cell.length_c   1.000
_cell.angle_alpha   90.00
_cell.angle_beta   90.00
_cell.angle_gamma   90.00
#
_symmetry.space_group_name_H-M   'P 1'
#
loop_
_entity.id
_entity.type
_entity.pdbx_description
1 polymer ?
#
loop_
_entity_poly.entity_id
_entity_poly.type
_entity_poly.pdbx_seq_one_letter_code
_entity_poly.pdbx_strand_id
1 'polypeptide(L)'
;MKIYRPSDTCFDEMKRRMNRRALPEDSVRDTVNAIIQDVFARGDEALFDYASRFDKVHLDSSSLFVTEAELAEAEAMVEGSVKEAIAVSLANIHYFSDRSRRQDWSGVNAQGVEVAERFLPYDRVGIYIPGGKAPLVSTSIMTGGFAQAAGVREIVAATPCGPDGRVNPALLYALKASGATEIVKIGGAQAIAALALGTESVKPVENRLRCLREPGSERFRHLCDLRRITGAK
;
A
#
# COMPACT_ATOMS: atom_id res chain seq x y z
N MET A 1 -22.66 -25.27 -7.85
CA MET A 1 -22.79 -23.89 -7.36
C MET A 1 -24.23 -23.68 -6.89
N LYS A 2 -24.46 -23.24 -5.64
CA LYS A 2 -25.82 -22.93 -5.14
C LYS A 2 -26.16 -21.48 -5.51
N ILE A 3 -27.29 -21.31 -6.21
CA ILE A 3 -27.77 -19.96 -6.60
C ILE A 3 -28.98 -19.66 -5.72
N TYR A 4 -28.96 -18.50 -5.06
CA TYR A 4 -30.04 -17.99 -4.22
C TYR A 4 -30.75 -16.84 -4.94
N ARG A 5 -32.07 -16.88 -5.01
CA ARG A 5 -32.90 -15.84 -5.62
C ARG A 5 -33.67 -15.06 -4.56
N PRO A 6 -34.04 -13.81 -4.81
CA PRO A 6 -34.82 -13.00 -3.85
C PRO A 6 -36.15 -13.66 -3.42
N SER A 7 -36.71 -14.56 -4.25
CA SER A 7 -37.91 -15.34 -3.95
C SER A 7 -37.67 -16.52 -3.02
N ASP A 8 -36.43 -16.90 -2.74
CA ASP A 8 -36.12 -18.07 -1.91
C ASP A 8 -36.33 -17.73 -0.43
N THR A 9 -36.98 -18.60 0.32
CA THR A 9 -37.30 -18.42 1.75
C THR A 9 -36.06 -18.20 2.62
N CYS A 10 -34.88 -18.68 2.19
CA CYS A 10 -33.60 -18.50 2.89
C CYS A 10 -32.79 -17.30 2.40
N PHE A 11 -33.29 -16.50 1.44
CA PHE A 11 -32.52 -15.41 0.83
C PHE A 11 -32.10 -14.35 1.84
N ASP A 12 -33.00 -13.90 2.71
CA ASP A 12 -32.68 -12.89 3.72
C ASP A 12 -31.71 -13.39 4.79
N GLU A 13 -31.77 -14.67 5.13
CA GLU A 13 -30.78 -15.29 6.00
C GLU A 13 -29.40 -15.32 5.34
N MET A 14 -29.34 -15.76 4.07
CA MET A 14 -28.10 -15.76 3.31
C MET A 14 -27.52 -14.35 3.14
N LYS A 15 -28.35 -13.36 2.85
CA LYS A 15 -27.96 -11.96 2.77
C LYS A 15 -27.37 -11.46 4.09
N ARG A 16 -28.00 -11.79 5.23
CA ARG A 16 -27.47 -11.47 6.57
C ARG A 16 -26.12 -12.14 6.83
N ARG A 17 -25.96 -13.42 6.44
CA ARG A 17 -24.68 -14.15 6.58
C ARG A 17 -23.57 -13.53 5.73
N MET A 18 -23.86 -13.13 4.49
CA MET A 18 -22.91 -12.49 3.59
C MET A 18 -22.51 -11.08 4.08
N ASN A 19 -23.47 -10.36 4.70
CA ASN A 19 -23.23 -9.02 5.25
C ASN A 19 -22.61 -9.03 6.67
N ARG A 20 -22.38 -10.20 7.27
CA ARG A 20 -21.61 -10.30 8.50
C ARG A 20 -20.21 -9.79 8.23
N ARG A 21 -19.90 -8.60 8.73
CA ARG A 21 -18.51 -8.13 8.84
C ARG A 21 -17.82 -9.06 9.82
N ALA A 22 -16.92 -9.88 9.33
CA ALA A 22 -16.00 -10.59 10.19
C ALA A 22 -15.09 -9.53 10.83
N LEU A 23 -15.38 -9.16 12.08
CA LEU A 23 -14.41 -8.42 12.88
C LEU A 23 -13.23 -9.37 13.11
N PRO A 24 -11.98 -8.89 12.99
CA PRO A 24 -10.83 -9.67 13.42
C PRO A 24 -11.06 -10.14 14.86
N GLU A 25 -10.65 -11.37 15.17
CA GLU A 25 -10.62 -11.84 16.55
C GLU A 25 -9.80 -10.87 17.39
N ASP A 26 -10.18 -10.64 18.64
CA ASP A 26 -9.46 -9.72 19.54
C ASP A 26 -7.97 -10.09 19.64
N SER A 27 -7.65 -11.39 19.62
CA SER A 27 -6.28 -11.91 19.60
C SER A 27 -5.45 -11.42 18.41
N VAL A 28 -6.06 -11.31 17.23
CA VAL A 28 -5.37 -10.77 16.02
C VAL A 28 -5.12 -9.28 16.18
N ARG A 29 -6.10 -8.55 16.70
CA ARG A 29 -5.95 -7.11 16.96
C ARG A 29 -4.85 -6.82 17.96
N ASP A 30 -4.81 -7.58 19.06
CA ASP A 30 -3.80 -7.43 20.11
C ASP A 30 -2.41 -7.74 19.57
N THR A 31 -2.28 -8.80 18.76
CA THR A 31 -1.01 -9.15 18.10
C THR A 31 -0.54 -8.04 17.17
N VAL A 32 -1.42 -7.49 16.32
CA VAL A 32 -1.07 -6.39 15.41
C VAL A 32 -0.69 -5.13 16.18
N ASN A 33 -1.43 -4.78 17.24
CA ASN A 33 -1.10 -3.65 18.10
C ASN A 33 0.27 -3.82 18.76
N ALA A 34 0.59 -5.01 19.26
CA ALA A 34 1.90 -5.31 19.84
C ALA A 34 3.03 -5.11 18.82
N ILE A 35 2.85 -5.57 17.57
CA ILE A 35 3.83 -5.36 16.50
C ILE A 35 4.02 -3.87 16.21
N ILE A 36 2.93 -3.09 16.12
CA ILE A 36 3.00 -1.65 15.85
C ILE A 36 3.77 -0.93 16.97
N GLN A 37 3.48 -1.24 18.23
CA GLN A 37 4.18 -0.65 19.38
C GLN A 37 5.66 -1.04 19.41
N ASP A 38 5.98 -2.27 19.07
CA ASP A 38 7.34 -2.78 19.03
C ASP A 38 8.17 -2.08 17.94
N VAL A 39 7.62 -1.94 16.72
CA VAL A 39 8.27 -1.17 15.64
C VAL A 39 8.45 0.30 16.04
N PHE A 40 7.46 0.91 16.70
CA PHE A 40 7.58 2.27 17.18
C PHE A 40 8.70 2.45 18.23
N ALA A 41 8.87 1.45 19.09
CA ALA A 41 9.85 1.51 20.19
C ALA A 41 11.28 1.15 19.76
N ARG A 42 11.45 0.17 18.86
CA ARG A 42 12.76 -0.42 18.49
C ARG A 42 13.17 -0.17 17.04
N GLY A 43 12.33 0.47 16.23
CA GLY A 43 12.66 0.82 14.84
C GLY A 43 13.10 -0.38 14.00
N ASP A 44 14.25 -0.25 13.33
CA ASP A 44 14.81 -1.26 12.43
C ASP A 44 15.07 -2.60 13.12
N GLU A 45 15.47 -2.59 14.39
CA GLU A 45 15.73 -3.81 15.14
C GLU A 45 14.50 -4.72 15.22
N ALA A 46 13.32 -4.11 15.45
CA ALA A 46 12.06 -4.85 15.41
C ALA A 46 11.77 -5.43 14.02
N LEU A 47 12.07 -4.70 12.95
CA LEU A 47 11.88 -5.18 11.58
C LEU A 47 12.72 -6.42 11.30
N PHE A 48 13.99 -6.42 11.69
CA PHE A 48 14.91 -7.54 11.49
C PHE A 48 14.50 -8.77 12.30
N ASP A 49 14.06 -8.57 13.54
CA ASP A 49 13.53 -9.65 14.39
C ASP A 49 12.28 -10.29 13.75
N TYR A 50 11.34 -9.48 13.25
CA TYR A 50 10.13 -9.99 12.61
C TYR A 50 10.42 -10.67 11.28
N ALA A 51 11.36 -10.16 10.47
CA ALA A 51 11.79 -10.81 9.23
C ALA A 51 12.38 -12.21 9.53
N SER A 52 13.23 -12.31 10.57
CA SER A 52 13.79 -13.60 11.01
C SER A 52 12.69 -14.55 11.49
N ARG A 53 11.72 -14.07 12.26
CA ARG A 53 10.65 -14.92 12.85
C ARG A 53 9.63 -15.38 11.82
N PHE A 54 9.18 -14.50 10.92
CA PHE A 54 8.07 -14.76 10.03
C PHE A 54 8.52 -15.18 8.63
N ASP A 55 9.52 -14.50 8.07
CA ASP A 55 9.98 -14.73 6.70
C ASP A 55 11.21 -15.66 6.65
N LYS A 56 11.79 -16.03 7.83
CA LYS A 56 12.96 -16.91 7.96
C LYS A 56 14.20 -16.38 7.24
N VAL A 57 14.35 -15.08 7.19
CA VAL A 57 15.47 -14.37 6.57
C VAL A 57 16.14 -13.45 7.59
N HIS A 58 17.47 -13.40 7.56
CA HIS A 58 18.25 -12.45 8.34
C HIS A 58 18.50 -11.22 7.49
N LEU A 59 17.92 -10.09 7.89
CA LEU A 59 18.13 -8.80 7.29
C LEU A 59 18.88 -7.88 8.24
N ASP A 60 19.56 -6.91 7.67
CA ASP A 60 20.20 -5.79 8.35
C ASP A 60 19.98 -4.50 7.53
N SER A 61 20.51 -3.38 7.98
CA SER A 61 20.34 -2.10 7.29
C SER A 61 20.91 -2.08 5.87
N SER A 62 21.90 -2.94 5.54
CA SER A 62 22.51 -3.03 4.23
C SER A 62 21.70 -3.89 3.24
N SER A 63 20.93 -4.86 3.76
CA SER A 63 20.14 -5.83 3.00
C SER A 63 18.62 -5.55 3.02
N LEU A 64 18.20 -4.52 3.75
CA LEU A 64 16.78 -4.16 3.92
C LEU A 64 16.12 -3.73 2.61
N PHE A 65 16.83 -3.01 1.77
CA PHE A 65 16.32 -2.50 0.50
C PHE A 65 16.79 -3.36 -0.67
N VAL A 66 15.96 -3.38 -1.71
CA VAL A 66 16.35 -3.93 -3.01
C VAL A 66 17.36 -2.98 -3.64
N THR A 67 18.47 -3.53 -4.13
CA THR A 67 19.54 -2.78 -4.79
C THR A 67 19.29 -2.63 -6.29
N GLU A 68 19.95 -1.66 -6.93
CA GLU A 68 19.92 -1.49 -8.38
C GLU A 68 20.47 -2.75 -9.11
N ALA A 69 21.43 -3.45 -8.51
CA ALA A 69 21.95 -4.69 -9.05
C ALA A 69 20.88 -5.80 -9.08
N GLU A 70 20.09 -5.95 -8.00
CA GLU A 70 18.97 -6.89 -7.94
C GLU A 70 17.89 -6.54 -8.97
N LEU A 71 17.61 -5.24 -9.17
CA LEU A 71 16.66 -4.77 -10.19
C LEU A 71 17.16 -5.09 -11.61
N ALA A 72 18.45 -4.89 -11.89
CA ALA A 72 19.04 -5.22 -13.19
C ALA A 72 19.05 -6.74 -13.45
N GLU A 73 19.38 -7.55 -12.44
CA GLU A 73 19.32 -9.01 -12.53
C GLU A 73 17.87 -9.47 -12.79
N ALA A 74 16.90 -8.93 -12.04
CA ALA A 74 15.49 -9.24 -12.22
C ALA A 74 15.02 -8.90 -13.65
N GLU A 75 15.39 -7.74 -14.16
CA GLU A 75 15.07 -7.33 -15.53
C GLU A 75 15.64 -8.30 -16.58
N ALA A 76 16.85 -8.81 -16.38
CA ALA A 76 17.46 -9.79 -17.28
C ALA A 76 16.76 -11.16 -17.24
N MET A 77 16.22 -11.56 -16.09
CA MET A 77 15.58 -12.86 -15.88
C MET A 77 14.12 -12.92 -16.37
N VAL A 78 13.43 -11.79 -16.51
CA VAL A 78 12.01 -11.76 -16.87
C VAL A 78 11.85 -11.96 -18.38
N GLU A 79 10.99 -12.90 -18.77
CA GLU A 79 10.69 -13.20 -20.18
C GLU A 79 10.05 -12.01 -20.89
N GLY A 80 10.32 -11.85 -22.19
CA GLY A 80 9.81 -10.77 -23.02
C GLY A 80 8.28 -10.69 -23.01
N SER A 81 7.61 -11.84 -23.08
CA SER A 81 6.14 -11.93 -23.00
C SER A 81 5.55 -11.37 -21.70
N VAL A 82 6.23 -11.59 -20.57
CA VAL A 82 5.81 -11.05 -19.27
C VAL A 82 6.03 -9.53 -19.22
N LYS A 83 7.14 -9.05 -19.74
CA LYS A 83 7.43 -7.60 -19.86
C LYS A 83 6.37 -6.90 -20.69
N GLU A 84 6.00 -7.47 -21.83
CA GLU A 84 4.95 -6.94 -22.71
C GLU A 84 3.60 -6.90 -21.99
N ALA A 85 3.21 -7.98 -21.30
CA ALA A 85 1.95 -8.02 -20.55
C ALA A 85 1.90 -6.95 -19.44
N ILE A 86 3.03 -6.71 -18.74
CA ILE A 86 3.14 -5.64 -17.72
C ILE A 86 3.00 -4.27 -18.40
N ALA A 87 3.68 -4.03 -19.51
CA ALA A 87 3.62 -2.77 -20.24
C ALA A 87 2.20 -2.46 -20.74
N VAL A 88 1.50 -3.44 -21.33
CA VAL A 88 0.09 -3.30 -21.75
C VAL A 88 -0.81 -3.01 -20.56
N SER A 89 -0.61 -3.68 -19.43
CA SER A 89 -1.41 -3.47 -18.22
C SER A 89 -1.23 -2.05 -17.66
N LEU A 90 0.01 -1.55 -17.60
CA LEU A 90 0.31 -0.19 -17.18
C LEU A 90 -0.29 0.86 -18.14
N ALA A 91 -0.18 0.64 -19.44
CA ALA A 91 -0.78 1.52 -20.44
C ALA A 91 -2.31 1.64 -20.25
N ASN A 92 -2.99 0.53 -19.94
CA ASN A 92 -4.43 0.54 -19.64
C ASN A 92 -4.75 1.32 -18.36
N ILE A 93 -3.94 1.19 -17.32
CA ILE A 93 -4.11 1.96 -16.07
C ILE A 93 -3.94 3.46 -16.35
N HIS A 94 -2.89 3.85 -17.06
CA HIS A 94 -2.65 5.25 -17.41
C HIS A 94 -3.80 5.82 -18.27
N TYR A 95 -4.23 5.06 -19.28
CA TYR A 95 -5.37 5.44 -20.12
C TYR A 95 -6.65 5.70 -19.32
N PHE A 96 -6.96 4.83 -18.35
CA PHE A 96 -8.10 4.99 -17.46
C PHE A 96 -7.92 6.15 -16.49
N SER A 97 -6.75 6.27 -15.87
CA SER A 97 -6.43 7.30 -14.87
C SER A 97 -6.52 8.70 -15.47
N ASP A 98 -5.97 8.91 -16.66
CA ASP A 98 -6.01 10.21 -17.34
C ASP A 98 -7.42 10.71 -17.60
N ARG A 99 -8.36 9.79 -17.82
CA ARG A 99 -9.78 10.12 -18.06
C ARG A 99 -10.61 10.27 -16.80
N SER A 100 -10.24 9.57 -15.74
CA SER A 100 -10.98 9.58 -14.46
C SER A 100 -10.45 10.62 -13.47
N ARG A 101 -9.26 11.18 -13.72
CA ARG A 101 -8.66 12.19 -12.85
C ARG A 101 -9.46 13.48 -12.88
N ARG A 102 -9.83 13.95 -11.69
CA ARG A 102 -10.46 15.25 -11.53
C ARG A 102 -9.50 16.36 -11.95
N GLN A 103 -10.07 17.43 -12.53
CA GLN A 103 -9.34 18.62 -12.94
C GLN A 103 -9.53 19.72 -11.91
N ASP A 104 -8.52 20.57 -11.73
CA ASP A 104 -8.61 21.80 -10.96
C ASP A 104 -9.68 22.70 -11.58
N TRP A 105 -10.42 23.40 -10.74
CA TRP A 105 -11.36 24.41 -11.19
C TRP A 105 -11.39 25.63 -10.27
N SER A 106 -11.77 26.77 -10.80
CA SER A 106 -12.09 27.97 -10.03
C SER A 106 -13.30 28.69 -10.63
N GLY A 107 -13.96 29.46 -9.80
CA GLY A 107 -15.11 30.27 -10.24
C GLY A 107 -15.49 31.29 -9.18
N VAL A 108 -16.34 32.23 -9.58
CA VAL A 108 -16.87 33.27 -8.68
C VAL A 108 -18.31 32.92 -8.34
N ASN A 109 -18.63 32.82 -7.03
CA ASN A 109 -19.99 32.54 -6.59
C ASN A 109 -20.92 33.75 -6.72
N ALA A 110 -22.22 33.58 -6.41
CA ALA A 110 -23.23 34.65 -6.52
C ALA A 110 -22.95 35.86 -5.59
N GLN A 111 -22.12 35.71 -4.58
CA GLN A 111 -21.71 36.76 -3.65
C GLN A 111 -20.41 37.45 -4.08
N GLY A 112 -19.85 37.12 -5.23
CA GLY A 112 -18.61 37.70 -5.74
C GLY A 112 -17.32 37.12 -5.13
N VAL A 113 -17.41 36.01 -4.41
CA VAL A 113 -16.24 35.35 -3.80
C VAL A 113 -15.65 34.35 -4.77
N GLU A 114 -14.32 34.40 -4.98
CA GLU A 114 -13.61 33.39 -5.75
C GLU A 114 -13.49 32.10 -4.93
N VAL A 115 -13.88 30.97 -5.53
CA VAL A 115 -13.78 29.63 -4.97
C VAL A 115 -13.03 28.73 -5.95
N ALA A 116 -12.22 27.83 -5.43
CA ALA A 116 -11.43 26.91 -6.25
C ALA A 116 -11.27 25.54 -5.56
N GLU A 117 -11.11 24.50 -6.36
CA GLU A 117 -10.70 23.16 -5.90
C GLU A 117 -9.44 22.74 -6.66
N ARG A 118 -8.43 22.27 -5.93
CA ARG A 118 -7.18 21.78 -6.48
C ARG A 118 -6.91 20.36 -6.07
N PHE A 119 -6.44 19.55 -7.03
CA PHE A 119 -6.11 18.16 -6.87
C PHE A 119 -4.59 17.97 -6.96
N LEU A 120 -3.95 17.78 -5.81
CA LEU A 120 -2.51 17.62 -5.72
C LEU A 120 -2.15 16.16 -5.39
N PRO A 121 -1.13 15.57 -6.04
CA PRO A 121 -0.62 14.27 -5.64
C PRO A 121 0.00 14.34 -4.24
N TYR A 122 0.11 13.17 -3.59
CA TYR A 122 0.99 13.01 -2.44
C TYR A 122 2.45 13.10 -2.89
N ASP A 123 3.33 13.56 -2.01
CA ASP A 123 4.77 13.57 -2.30
C ASP A 123 5.37 12.17 -2.19
N ARG A 124 4.96 11.40 -1.16
CA ARG A 124 5.46 10.05 -0.90
C ARG A 124 4.33 9.12 -0.46
N VAL A 125 4.18 7.97 -1.11
CA VAL A 125 3.20 6.94 -0.76
C VAL A 125 3.85 5.59 -0.53
N GLY A 126 3.24 4.78 0.34
CA GLY A 126 3.62 3.39 0.54
C GLY A 126 2.62 2.43 -0.10
N ILE A 127 3.13 1.45 -0.83
CA ILE A 127 2.34 0.33 -1.35
C ILE A 127 2.81 -0.96 -0.70
N TYR A 128 1.88 -1.81 -0.32
CA TYR A 128 2.17 -3.11 0.26
C TYR A 128 1.79 -4.23 -0.68
N ILE A 129 2.77 -5.07 -1.04
CA ILE A 129 2.55 -6.24 -1.88
C ILE A 129 2.72 -7.48 -1.01
N PRO A 130 1.63 -8.20 -0.70
CA PRO A 130 1.75 -9.37 0.15
C PRO A 130 2.59 -10.47 -0.50
N GLY A 131 3.37 -11.17 0.31
CA GLY A 131 4.02 -12.40 -0.07
C GLY A 131 3.01 -13.55 -0.20
N GLY A 132 3.43 -14.65 -0.81
CA GLY A 132 2.60 -15.82 -0.96
C GLY A 132 3.17 -16.83 -1.94
N LYS A 133 2.38 -17.86 -2.27
CA LYS A 133 2.79 -18.93 -3.20
C LYS A 133 3.00 -18.46 -4.64
N ALA A 134 2.41 -17.34 -5.02
CA ALA A 134 2.56 -16.75 -6.33
C ALA A 134 2.87 -15.25 -6.22
N PRO A 135 3.73 -14.70 -7.09
CA PRO A 135 4.04 -13.27 -7.09
C PRO A 135 2.79 -12.46 -7.49
N LEU A 136 2.43 -11.48 -6.68
CA LEU A 136 1.27 -10.62 -6.94
C LEU A 136 1.67 -9.42 -7.83
N VAL A 137 2.14 -9.72 -9.04
CA VAL A 137 2.53 -8.73 -10.05
C VAL A 137 1.39 -7.77 -10.36
N SER A 138 0.16 -8.26 -10.47
CA SER A 138 -1.03 -7.43 -10.71
C SER A 138 -1.27 -6.41 -9.60
N THR A 139 -1.00 -6.75 -8.35
CA THR A 139 -1.14 -5.82 -7.21
C THR A 139 -0.15 -4.66 -7.34
N SER A 140 1.11 -4.93 -7.71
CA SER A 140 2.11 -3.87 -7.93
C SER A 140 1.70 -2.93 -9.06
N ILE A 141 1.20 -3.47 -10.17
CA ILE A 141 0.72 -2.71 -11.31
C ILE A 141 -0.50 -1.85 -10.92
N MET A 142 -1.47 -2.42 -10.22
CA MET A 142 -2.68 -1.72 -9.82
C MET A 142 -2.42 -0.64 -8.76
N THR A 143 -1.51 -0.84 -7.84
CA THR A 143 -1.22 0.16 -6.79
C THR A 143 -0.17 1.17 -7.25
N GLY A 144 0.97 0.70 -7.72
CA GLY A 144 2.06 1.55 -8.22
C GLY A 144 1.66 2.34 -9.46
N GLY A 145 1.04 1.68 -10.46
CA GLY A 145 0.61 2.34 -11.69
C GLY A 145 -0.40 3.47 -11.45
N PHE A 146 -1.35 3.33 -10.53
CA PHE A 146 -2.25 4.43 -10.16
C PHE A 146 -1.52 5.54 -9.41
N ALA A 147 -0.59 5.21 -8.51
CA ALA A 147 0.23 6.22 -7.82
C ALA A 147 1.09 7.01 -8.81
N GLN A 148 1.74 6.34 -9.76
CA GLN A 148 2.51 6.95 -10.84
C GLN A 148 1.62 7.85 -11.72
N ALA A 149 0.46 7.36 -12.16
CA ALA A 149 -0.49 8.13 -12.97
C ALA A 149 -1.05 9.35 -12.22
N ALA A 150 -1.17 9.29 -10.90
CA ALA A 150 -1.55 10.43 -10.07
C ALA A 150 -0.45 11.49 -9.94
N GLY A 151 0.79 11.19 -10.34
CA GLY A 151 1.93 12.11 -10.25
C GLY A 151 2.68 12.05 -8.92
N VAL A 152 2.56 10.95 -8.17
CA VAL A 152 3.32 10.73 -6.94
C VAL A 152 4.80 10.59 -7.28
N ARG A 153 5.66 11.34 -6.58
CA ARG A 153 7.11 11.39 -6.85
C ARG A 153 7.88 10.24 -6.21
N GLU A 154 7.54 9.88 -4.98
CA GLU A 154 8.19 8.81 -4.22
C GLU A 154 7.18 7.70 -3.95
N ILE A 155 7.37 6.54 -4.56
CA ILE A 155 6.53 5.35 -4.36
C ILE A 155 7.40 4.29 -3.68
N VAL A 156 7.11 4.00 -2.42
CA VAL A 156 7.83 3.00 -1.62
C VAL A 156 7.03 1.72 -1.58
N ALA A 157 7.59 0.65 -2.09
CA ALA A 157 6.97 -0.67 -2.03
C ALA A 157 7.53 -1.48 -0.85
N ALA A 158 6.67 -2.11 -0.07
CA ALA A 158 7.08 -3.11 0.90
C ALA A 158 6.55 -4.48 0.48
N THR A 159 7.43 -5.47 0.43
CA THR A 159 7.11 -6.86 0.09
C THR A 159 8.07 -7.79 0.81
N PRO A 160 7.62 -8.93 1.36
CA PRO A 160 8.54 -9.89 1.95
C PRO A 160 9.44 -10.51 0.86
N CYS A 161 10.65 -10.85 1.23
CA CYS A 161 11.55 -11.66 0.41
C CYS A 161 11.47 -13.14 0.80
N GLY A 162 12.08 -14.00 0.01
CA GLY A 162 12.28 -15.40 0.34
C GLY A 162 13.35 -15.59 1.44
N PRO A 163 13.51 -16.83 1.95
CA PRO A 163 14.56 -17.15 2.93
C PRO A 163 16.00 -16.91 2.43
N ASP A 164 16.16 -16.81 1.12
CA ASP A 164 17.38 -16.43 0.42
C ASP A 164 17.62 -14.92 0.34
N GLY A 165 16.72 -14.12 0.92
CA GLY A 165 16.76 -12.65 0.87
C GLY A 165 16.35 -12.05 -0.48
N ARG A 166 15.84 -12.87 -1.42
CA ARG A 166 15.48 -12.44 -2.76
C ARG A 166 13.97 -12.21 -2.91
N VAL A 167 13.61 -11.20 -3.68
CA VAL A 167 12.25 -10.95 -4.13
C VAL A 167 12.08 -11.52 -5.54
N ASN A 168 10.89 -12.00 -5.86
CA ASN A 168 10.59 -12.58 -7.17
C ASN A 168 10.93 -11.59 -8.31
N PRO A 169 11.68 -12.02 -9.36
CA PRO A 169 12.13 -11.14 -10.43
C PRO A 169 10.99 -10.45 -11.21
N ALA A 170 9.90 -11.17 -11.49
CA ALA A 170 8.77 -10.57 -12.20
C ALA A 170 8.06 -9.50 -11.35
N LEU A 171 8.03 -9.67 -10.01
CA LEU A 171 7.50 -8.65 -9.10
C LEU A 171 8.43 -7.43 -9.04
N LEU A 172 9.75 -7.62 -8.94
CA LEU A 172 10.71 -6.52 -8.96
C LEU A 172 10.62 -5.70 -10.25
N TYR A 173 10.58 -6.39 -11.41
CA TYR A 173 10.39 -5.73 -12.69
C TYR A 173 9.10 -4.93 -12.75
N ALA A 174 7.98 -5.50 -12.29
CA ALA A 174 6.69 -4.82 -12.29
C ALA A 174 6.68 -3.62 -11.33
N LEU A 175 7.30 -3.71 -10.15
CA LEU A 175 7.44 -2.59 -9.22
C LEU A 175 8.24 -1.45 -9.83
N LYS A 176 9.40 -1.76 -10.44
CA LYS A 176 10.21 -0.76 -11.15
C LYS A 176 9.42 -0.11 -12.29
N ALA A 177 8.76 -0.91 -13.13
CA ALA A 177 7.95 -0.42 -14.25
C ALA A 177 6.76 0.44 -13.81
N SER A 178 6.16 0.16 -12.64
CA SER A 178 5.06 0.95 -12.05
C SER A 178 5.53 2.13 -11.20
N GLY A 179 6.82 2.51 -11.29
CA GLY A 179 7.35 3.73 -10.70
C GLY A 179 7.79 3.62 -9.24
N ALA A 180 7.97 2.41 -8.68
CA ALA A 180 8.52 2.28 -7.34
C ALA A 180 9.95 2.87 -7.29
N THR A 181 10.16 3.81 -6.36
CA THR A 181 11.44 4.49 -6.14
C THR A 181 12.28 3.79 -5.09
N GLU A 182 11.64 3.10 -4.17
CA GLU A 182 12.28 2.29 -3.13
C GLU A 182 11.49 0.99 -2.94
N ILE A 183 12.18 -0.12 -2.70
CA ILE A 183 11.56 -1.41 -2.42
C ILE A 183 12.18 -1.98 -1.14
N VAL A 184 11.36 -2.15 -0.11
CA VAL A 184 11.75 -2.65 1.22
C VAL A 184 11.39 -4.13 1.31
N LYS A 185 12.36 -4.98 1.68
CA LYS A 185 12.21 -6.44 1.75
C LYS A 185 11.56 -6.92 3.05
N ILE A 186 10.41 -6.33 3.40
CA ILE A 186 9.68 -6.66 4.64
C ILE A 186 8.22 -6.93 4.33
N GLY A 187 7.66 -7.95 4.98
CA GLY A 187 6.26 -8.31 4.94
C GLY A 187 5.49 -7.94 6.21
N GLY A 188 4.22 -8.36 6.29
CA GLY A 188 3.40 -8.32 7.49
C GLY A 188 3.02 -6.96 8.04
N ALA A 189 2.50 -6.96 9.27
CA ALA A 189 2.07 -5.74 9.96
C ALA A 189 3.23 -4.79 10.28
N GLN A 190 4.43 -5.32 10.50
CA GLN A 190 5.64 -4.53 10.75
C GLN A 190 6.03 -3.68 9.54
N ALA A 191 5.81 -4.16 8.31
CA ALA A 191 6.05 -3.37 7.11
C ALA A 191 5.11 -2.16 7.03
N ILE A 192 3.83 -2.35 7.34
CA ILE A 192 2.84 -1.27 7.38
C ILE A 192 3.17 -0.27 8.49
N ALA A 193 3.60 -0.77 9.66
CA ALA A 193 4.03 0.08 10.77
C ALA A 193 5.25 0.93 10.37
N ALA A 194 6.28 0.33 9.75
CA ALA A 194 7.46 1.04 9.27
C ALA A 194 7.12 2.12 8.23
N LEU A 195 6.28 1.81 7.25
CA LEU A 195 5.84 2.80 6.26
C LEU A 195 5.06 3.95 6.88
N ALA A 196 4.24 3.69 7.91
CA ALA A 196 3.40 4.70 8.53
C ALA A 196 4.13 5.57 9.57
N LEU A 197 5.00 4.97 10.37
CA LEU A 197 5.66 5.61 11.51
C LEU A 197 7.09 6.06 11.18
N GLY A 198 7.73 5.39 10.25
CA GLY A 198 9.16 5.51 9.97
C GLY A 198 10.00 4.67 10.94
N THR A 199 11.22 4.40 10.55
CA THR A 199 12.29 3.82 11.36
C THR A 199 13.60 4.52 11.02
N GLU A 200 14.75 4.04 11.51
CA GLU A 200 16.05 4.61 11.18
C GLU A 200 16.35 4.55 9.67
N SER A 201 16.00 3.43 9.01
CA SER A 201 16.24 3.23 7.58
C SER A 201 15.03 3.56 6.72
N VAL A 202 13.81 3.35 7.19
CA VAL A 202 12.57 3.54 6.41
C VAL A 202 11.97 4.91 6.70
N LYS A 203 12.07 5.83 5.75
CA LYS A 203 11.41 7.13 5.84
C LYS A 203 9.89 6.95 5.78
N PRO A 204 9.11 7.57 6.69
CA PRO A 204 7.67 7.42 6.72
C PRO A 204 7.02 8.01 5.46
N VAL A 205 5.90 7.41 5.05
CA VAL A 205 5.08 7.94 3.96
C VAL A 205 4.16 9.04 4.47
N GLU A 206 3.68 9.88 3.57
CA GLU A 206 2.74 10.93 3.95
C GLU A 206 1.38 10.33 4.33
N ASN A 207 1.10 10.33 5.61
CA ASN A 207 -0.24 10.05 6.18
C ASN A 207 -1.08 11.32 6.25
N ARG A 208 -0.87 12.28 5.38
CA ARG A 208 -1.67 13.50 5.33
C ARG A 208 -2.88 13.29 4.41
N LEU A 209 -3.89 12.60 4.92
CA LEU A 209 -5.24 13.05 4.61
C LEU A 209 -5.33 14.50 5.13
N ARG A 210 -4.96 15.46 4.29
CA ARG A 210 -5.40 16.84 4.48
C ARG A 210 -6.91 16.84 4.28
N CYS A 211 -7.64 16.48 5.33
CA CYS A 211 -8.98 17.01 5.48
C CYS A 211 -8.81 18.52 5.51
N LEU A 212 -9.10 19.18 4.41
CA LEU A 212 -9.50 20.58 4.44
C LEU A 212 -10.66 20.61 5.45
N ARG A 213 -10.39 21.21 6.57
CA ARG A 213 -11.25 21.21 7.74
C ARG A 213 -12.45 22.08 7.44
N GLU A 214 -13.52 21.48 6.89
CA GLU A 214 -14.83 22.10 7.04
C GLU A 214 -15.27 21.97 8.49
N PRO A 215 -15.69 23.08 9.15
CA PRO A 215 -16.26 23.03 10.47
C PRO A 215 -17.59 22.26 10.38
N GLY A 216 -17.64 21.02 10.87
CA GLY A 216 -18.88 20.27 11.02
C GLY A 216 -18.91 18.80 10.64
N SER A 217 -17.92 18.23 9.96
CA SER A 217 -17.96 16.80 9.59
C SER A 217 -17.25 15.90 10.62
N GLU A 218 -17.99 15.39 11.58
CA GLU A 218 -17.46 14.44 12.58
C GLU A 218 -17.21 13.01 12.05
N ARG A 219 -17.66 12.68 10.84
CA ARG A 219 -17.68 11.29 10.33
C ARG A 219 -16.34 10.75 9.82
N PHE A 220 -15.31 11.54 9.62
CA PHE A 220 -14.02 11.11 9.09
C PHE A 220 -12.88 11.02 10.12
N ARG A 221 -13.16 11.22 11.41
CA ARG A 221 -12.13 11.24 12.47
C ARG A 221 -11.50 9.90 12.82
N HIS A 222 -12.07 8.78 12.42
CA HIS A 222 -11.63 7.46 12.91
C HIS A 222 -10.63 6.71 12.03
N LEU A 223 -10.32 7.20 10.83
CA LEU A 223 -9.38 6.52 9.91
C LEU A 223 -8.00 7.16 9.83
N CYS A 224 -7.79 8.34 10.42
CA CYS A 224 -6.57 9.13 10.25
C CYS A 224 -5.68 9.23 11.49
N ASP A 225 -5.93 8.49 12.57
CA ASP A 225 -5.27 8.73 13.85
C ASP A 225 -4.43 7.55 14.37
N LEU A 226 -3.56 6.97 13.53
CA LEU A 226 -2.49 6.09 14.03
C LEU A 226 -1.59 6.83 15.04
N ARG A 227 -1.42 8.16 14.91
CA ARG A 227 -0.69 8.99 15.89
C ARG A 227 -1.38 9.08 17.26
N ARG A 228 -2.71 8.92 17.35
CA ARG A 228 -3.40 8.89 18.65
C ARG A 228 -3.17 7.60 19.40
N ILE A 229 -2.87 6.51 18.70
CA ILE A 229 -2.58 5.21 19.34
C ILE A 229 -1.19 5.23 20.00
N THR A 230 -0.26 6.01 19.47
CA THR A 230 1.14 6.05 19.95
C THR A 230 1.46 7.19 20.91
N GLY A 231 0.55 8.14 21.14
CA GLY A 231 0.80 9.29 22.05
C GLY A 231 1.91 10.25 21.56
N ALA A 232 2.38 10.14 20.32
CA ALA A 232 3.40 11.02 19.76
C ALA A 232 2.84 12.44 19.55
N LYS A 233 3.53 13.45 20.11
CA LYS A 233 3.25 14.88 20.00
C LYS A 233 3.58 15.42 18.61
#